data_66229943618f838558b5d613a78e3217
#
_entry.id   66229943618f838558b5d613a78e3217
#
_cell.length_a   1.000
_cell.length_b   1.000
_cell.length_c   1.000
_cell.angle_alpha   90.00
_cell.angle_beta   90.00
_cell.angle_gamma   90.00
#
_symmetry.space_group_name_H-M   'P 1'
#
loop_
_entity.id
_entity.type
_entity.pdbx_description
1 polymer ?
#
loop_
_entity_poly.entity_id
_entity_poly.type
_entity_poly.pdbx_seq_one_letter_code
_entity_poly.pdbx_strand_id
1 'polypeptide(L)'
;MSAQQESENHHLVKSEDDNHPANLIPSLCAKFWNLGWVTGTGGGCSIRDGDLVYIAPSGVQKELMKAEDLYVLSLKEQQPDLKNRTYVRSPPEGKPSQCTPLFLAAFTRRGAGCCIHTHSQWAVLVTLLLETQGPGRDKVFEINNIEQIKGFGRGFQKSGNLGYHDTLRIPVIENTAHEEDLTEFLEEAMDKHPDTYAVLVRRHGVYVWGDNVHKAKTMCESLDYLFQLAVQMKHLSLPWMSDIPETLPSYKANAKA
;
A
#
# COMPACT_ATOMS: atom_id res chain seq x y z
N MET A 1 -28.61 -1.87 -11.06
CA MET A 1 -28.95 -0.43 -10.91
C MET A 1 -29.71 0.02 -12.16
N SER A 2 -30.69 0.92 -12.04
CA SER A 2 -31.40 1.45 -13.21
C SER A 2 -30.51 2.51 -13.90
N ALA A 3 -30.69 2.71 -15.22
CA ALA A 3 -29.98 3.75 -15.99
C ALA A 3 -30.15 5.16 -15.39
N GLN A 4 -31.19 5.41 -14.62
CA GLN A 4 -31.44 6.65 -13.89
C GLN A 4 -30.50 6.80 -12.69
N GLN A 5 -30.21 5.73 -11.94
CA GLN A 5 -29.26 5.73 -10.82
C GLN A 5 -27.80 5.91 -11.28
N GLU A 6 -27.46 5.38 -12.46
CA GLU A 6 -26.12 5.58 -13.05
C GLU A 6 -25.89 7.04 -13.47
N SER A 7 -26.93 7.74 -13.94
CA SER A 7 -26.85 9.16 -14.27
C SER A 7 -26.76 10.08 -13.04
N GLU A 8 -27.40 9.70 -11.94
CA GLU A 8 -27.43 10.50 -10.69
C GLU A 8 -26.08 10.54 -9.98
N ASN A 9 -25.26 9.48 -10.06
CA ASN A 9 -24.00 9.38 -9.33
C ASN A 9 -22.77 9.74 -10.19
N HIS A 10 -22.97 10.19 -11.43
CA HIS A 10 -21.87 10.65 -12.27
C HIS A 10 -21.14 11.89 -11.72
N HIS A 11 -21.84 12.71 -10.92
CA HIS A 11 -21.28 13.86 -10.24
C HIS A 11 -20.15 13.49 -9.25
N LEU A 12 -20.15 12.27 -8.70
CA LEU A 12 -19.12 11.80 -7.76
C LEU A 12 -17.71 11.76 -8.35
N VAL A 13 -17.58 11.67 -9.67
CA VAL A 13 -16.29 11.65 -10.36
C VAL A 13 -16.03 12.91 -11.17
N LYS A 14 -16.82 13.98 -10.95
CA LYS A 14 -16.63 15.29 -11.56
C LYS A 14 -16.25 16.29 -10.49
N SER A 15 -15.07 16.85 -10.59
CA SER A 15 -14.60 17.90 -9.68
C SER A 15 -13.59 18.79 -10.39
N GLU A 16 -13.63 20.09 -10.10
CA GLU A 16 -12.60 21.06 -10.50
C GLU A 16 -11.45 21.13 -9.49
N ASP A 17 -11.59 20.50 -8.32
CA ASP A 17 -10.53 20.43 -7.31
C ASP A 17 -9.54 19.32 -7.67
N ASP A 18 -8.29 19.69 -7.94
CA ASP A 18 -7.20 18.77 -8.23
C ASP A 18 -6.93 17.78 -7.09
N ASN A 19 -7.32 18.11 -5.85
CA ASN A 19 -7.18 17.24 -4.68
C ASN A 19 -8.35 16.27 -4.48
N HIS A 20 -9.41 16.39 -5.28
CA HIS A 20 -10.51 15.44 -5.22
C HIS A 20 -10.04 14.04 -5.62
N PRO A 21 -10.48 12.96 -4.94
CA PRO A 21 -10.05 11.59 -5.25
C PRO A 21 -10.17 11.19 -6.72
N ALA A 22 -11.21 11.67 -7.41
CA ALA A 22 -11.44 11.39 -8.83
C ALA A 22 -10.35 11.96 -9.75
N ASN A 23 -9.70 13.06 -9.36
CA ASN A 23 -8.59 13.66 -10.09
C ASN A 23 -7.24 13.12 -9.61
N LEU A 24 -7.11 12.89 -8.29
CA LEU A 24 -5.87 12.39 -7.71
C LEU A 24 -5.53 10.97 -8.13
N ILE A 25 -6.50 10.04 -8.15
CA ILE A 25 -6.21 8.63 -8.45
C ILE A 25 -5.63 8.47 -9.85
N PRO A 26 -6.21 9.01 -10.94
CA PRO A 26 -5.60 8.96 -12.26
C PRO A 26 -4.21 9.59 -12.33
N SER A 27 -4.05 10.78 -11.73
CA SER A 27 -2.77 11.48 -11.67
C SER A 27 -1.68 10.68 -10.95
N LEU A 28 -2.02 10.05 -9.83
CA LEU A 28 -1.10 9.20 -9.08
C LEU A 28 -0.75 7.93 -9.85
N CYS A 29 -1.74 7.27 -10.44
CA CYS A 29 -1.51 6.05 -11.22
C CYS A 29 -0.60 6.30 -12.43
N ALA A 30 -0.75 7.44 -13.13
CA ALA A 30 0.16 7.84 -14.21
C ALA A 30 1.60 8.04 -13.69
N LYS A 31 1.78 8.65 -12.50
CA LYS A 31 3.09 8.78 -11.84
C LYS A 31 3.66 7.43 -11.44
N PHE A 32 2.83 6.53 -10.88
CA PHE A 32 3.24 5.18 -10.48
C PHE A 32 3.65 4.32 -11.68
N TRP A 33 3.00 4.51 -12.83
CA TRP A 33 3.40 3.86 -14.07
C TRP A 33 4.82 4.29 -14.49
N ASN A 34 5.13 5.59 -14.44
CA ASN A 34 6.48 6.11 -14.71
C ASN A 34 7.55 5.56 -13.75
N LEU A 35 7.17 5.19 -12.52
CA LEU A 35 8.05 4.56 -11.54
C LEU A 35 8.17 3.03 -11.72
N GLY A 36 7.43 2.45 -12.66
CA GLY A 36 7.39 1.00 -12.86
C GLY A 36 6.59 0.22 -11.80
N TRP A 37 5.72 0.91 -11.04
CA TRP A 37 4.96 0.31 -9.93
C TRP A 37 3.64 -0.33 -10.36
N VAL A 38 3.05 0.14 -11.46
CA VAL A 38 1.74 -0.31 -11.96
C VAL A 38 1.82 -0.72 -13.43
N THR A 39 2.90 -1.39 -13.79
CA THR A 39 3.18 -1.83 -15.16
C THR A 39 2.11 -2.77 -15.69
N GLY A 40 1.76 -2.62 -16.95
CA GLY A 40 0.66 -3.36 -17.58
C GLY A 40 -0.69 -2.89 -17.02
N THR A 41 -1.42 -3.78 -16.37
CA THR A 41 -2.71 -3.47 -15.73
C THR A 41 -2.69 -3.70 -14.22
N GLY A 42 -1.52 -4.06 -13.67
CA GLY A 42 -1.36 -4.40 -12.26
C GLY A 42 -1.31 -3.19 -11.34
N GLY A 43 -1.43 -3.45 -10.03
CA GLY A 43 -1.40 -2.42 -9.01
C GLY A 43 -2.60 -1.48 -9.04
N GLY A 44 -2.58 -0.47 -8.19
CA GLY A 44 -3.64 0.53 -8.14
C GLY A 44 -3.61 1.39 -6.88
N CYS A 45 -4.61 2.25 -6.79
CA CYS A 45 -4.77 3.17 -5.67
C CYS A 45 -6.24 3.29 -5.30
N SER A 46 -6.50 3.45 -4.01
CA SER A 46 -7.82 3.75 -3.47
C SER A 46 -7.71 4.88 -2.46
N ILE A 47 -8.65 5.82 -2.51
CA ILE A 47 -8.72 6.98 -1.62
C ILE A 47 -10.10 7.03 -0.98
N ARG A 48 -10.10 7.24 0.34
CA ARG A 48 -11.31 7.44 1.12
C ARG A 48 -11.52 8.93 1.36
N ASP A 49 -12.73 9.39 1.06
CA ASP A 49 -13.21 10.73 1.39
C ASP A 49 -14.50 10.62 2.20
N GLY A 50 -14.41 10.84 3.50
CA GLY A 50 -15.51 10.61 4.43
C GLY A 50 -15.97 9.15 4.42
N ASP A 51 -17.20 8.91 3.95
CA ASP A 51 -17.78 7.58 3.77
C ASP A 51 -17.53 6.98 2.38
N LEU A 52 -17.21 7.82 1.41
CA LEU A 52 -16.99 7.38 0.04
C LEU A 52 -15.57 6.85 -0.16
N VAL A 53 -15.45 5.75 -0.87
CA VAL A 53 -14.19 5.12 -1.25
C VAL A 53 -14.11 5.08 -2.77
N TYR A 54 -13.12 5.76 -3.31
CA TYR A 54 -12.80 5.83 -4.73
C TYR A 54 -11.73 4.80 -5.06
N ILE A 55 -11.92 4.02 -6.12
CA ILE A 55 -11.07 2.86 -6.41
C ILE A 55 -10.72 2.82 -7.88
N ALA A 56 -9.42 2.70 -8.19
CA ALA A 56 -8.94 2.43 -9.53
C ALA A 56 -9.47 1.07 -10.04
N PRO A 57 -9.96 0.97 -11.28
CA PRO A 57 -10.50 -0.26 -11.84
C PRO A 57 -9.42 -1.32 -12.08
N SER A 58 -9.86 -2.57 -12.29
CA SER A 58 -9.01 -3.67 -12.74
C SER A 58 -8.90 -3.69 -14.26
N GLY A 59 -7.79 -4.24 -14.78
CA GLY A 59 -7.63 -4.54 -16.20
C GLY A 59 -7.47 -3.32 -17.12
N VAL A 60 -7.21 -2.13 -16.58
CA VAL A 60 -6.94 -0.90 -17.34
C VAL A 60 -5.46 -0.51 -17.30
N GLN A 61 -5.00 0.13 -18.35
CA GLN A 61 -3.69 0.78 -18.38
C GLN A 61 -3.74 2.01 -17.45
N LYS A 62 -2.99 1.95 -16.36
CA LYS A 62 -3.11 2.91 -15.25
C LYS A 62 -2.70 4.34 -15.65
N GLU A 63 -1.80 4.48 -16.62
CA GLU A 63 -1.36 5.76 -17.16
C GLU A 63 -2.40 6.45 -18.05
N LEU A 64 -3.37 5.70 -18.55
CA LEU A 64 -4.43 6.20 -19.43
C LEU A 64 -5.78 6.37 -18.71
N MET A 65 -5.84 5.98 -17.45
CA MET A 65 -7.06 5.99 -16.65
C MET A 65 -7.60 7.42 -16.48
N LYS A 66 -8.92 7.56 -16.50
CA LYS A 66 -9.66 8.80 -16.29
C LYS A 66 -10.54 8.74 -15.04
N ALA A 67 -11.02 9.89 -14.60
CA ALA A 67 -11.94 9.98 -13.48
C ALA A 67 -13.22 9.14 -13.69
N GLU A 68 -13.70 9.08 -14.92
CA GLU A 68 -14.91 8.32 -15.31
C GLU A 68 -14.73 6.80 -15.20
N ASP A 69 -13.50 6.31 -15.12
CA ASP A 69 -13.20 4.87 -15.00
C ASP A 69 -13.31 4.38 -13.54
N LEU A 70 -13.34 5.29 -12.57
CA LEU A 70 -13.30 4.96 -11.15
C LEU A 70 -14.60 4.31 -10.67
N TYR A 71 -14.46 3.36 -9.76
CA TYR A 71 -15.54 2.82 -8.95
C TYR A 71 -15.64 3.60 -7.65
N VAL A 72 -16.87 3.83 -7.18
CA VAL A 72 -17.11 4.46 -5.87
C VAL A 72 -18.08 3.61 -5.07
N LEU A 73 -17.76 3.39 -3.80
CA LEU A 73 -18.63 2.70 -2.86
C LEU A 73 -18.76 3.50 -1.54
N SER A 74 -19.84 3.23 -0.78
CA SER A 74 -19.98 3.71 0.59
C SER A 74 -19.36 2.68 1.55
N LEU A 75 -18.43 3.12 2.39
CA LEU A 75 -17.76 2.25 3.34
C LEU A 75 -18.70 1.68 4.39
N LYS A 76 -19.70 2.46 4.82
CA LYS A 76 -20.71 2.02 5.79
C LYS A 76 -21.59 0.91 5.24
N GLU A 77 -21.94 0.99 3.95
CA GLU A 77 -22.78 -0.02 3.30
C GLU A 77 -22.05 -1.35 3.05
N GLN A 78 -20.70 -1.35 3.09
CA GLN A 78 -19.91 -2.56 2.91
C GLN A 78 -19.77 -3.40 4.18
N GLN A 79 -20.06 -2.86 5.34
CA GLN A 79 -19.93 -3.60 6.59
C GLN A 79 -21.21 -4.37 6.92
N PRO A 80 -21.09 -5.61 7.46
CA PRO A 80 -19.85 -6.30 7.86
C PRO A 80 -19.17 -7.11 6.76
N ASP A 81 -19.78 -7.28 5.58
CA ASP A 81 -19.27 -8.15 4.52
C ASP A 81 -18.47 -7.35 3.47
N LEU A 82 -17.14 -7.39 3.60
CA LEU A 82 -16.24 -6.73 2.65
C LEU A 82 -16.09 -7.48 1.31
N LYS A 83 -16.63 -8.69 1.17
CA LYS A 83 -16.55 -9.51 -0.06
C LYS A 83 -17.72 -9.20 -1.00
N ASN A 84 -18.94 -8.95 -0.46
CA ASN A 84 -20.11 -8.57 -1.25
C ASN A 84 -20.20 -7.06 -1.42
N ARG A 85 -19.55 -6.57 -2.45
CA ARG A 85 -19.39 -5.15 -2.70
C ARG A 85 -20.58 -4.52 -3.41
N THR A 86 -21.15 -3.50 -2.82
CA THR A 86 -22.17 -2.64 -3.43
C THR A 86 -21.56 -1.31 -3.81
N TYR A 87 -21.52 -1.02 -5.10
CA TYR A 87 -20.99 0.24 -5.61
C TYR A 87 -22.11 1.27 -5.72
N VAL A 88 -21.89 2.48 -5.18
CA VAL A 88 -22.78 3.63 -5.38
C VAL A 88 -22.58 4.22 -6.77
N ARG A 89 -21.40 3.98 -7.37
CA ARG A 89 -21.10 4.35 -8.76
C ARG A 89 -20.18 3.31 -9.39
N SER A 90 -20.55 2.86 -10.60
CA SER A 90 -19.73 2.01 -11.46
C SER A 90 -19.60 2.66 -12.85
N PRO A 91 -18.44 2.56 -13.51
CA PRO A 91 -18.35 2.96 -14.92
C PRO A 91 -19.20 2.03 -15.81
N PRO A 92 -19.64 2.52 -17.00
CA PRO A 92 -20.41 1.70 -17.95
C PRO A 92 -19.65 0.46 -18.44
N GLU A 93 -18.34 0.57 -18.52
CA GLU A 93 -17.43 -0.48 -18.96
C GLU A 93 -16.34 -0.71 -17.92
N GLY A 94 -15.74 -1.90 -17.93
CA GLY A 94 -14.64 -2.26 -17.03
C GLY A 94 -15.02 -3.28 -15.96
N LYS A 95 -14.07 -3.56 -15.08
CA LYS A 95 -14.22 -4.52 -13.97
C LYS A 95 -13.78 -3.86 -12.68
N PRO A 96 -14.50 -4.12 -11.57
CA PRO A 96 -14.05 -3.69 -10.24
C PRO A 96 -12.67 -4.27 -9.91
N SER A 97 -11.90 -3.54 -9.14
CA SER A 97 -10.60 -4.03 -8.68
C SER A 97 -10.73 -5.25 -7.77
N GLN A 98 -9.94 -6.28 -8.02
CA GLN A 98 -9.81 -7.43 -7.12
C GLN A 98 -9.12 -7.04 -5.80
N CYS A 99 -8.39 -5.92 -5.78
CA CYS A 99 -7.80 -5.36 -4.56
C CYS A 99 -8.83 -4.69 -3.63
N THR A 100 -10.08 -4.54 -4.07
CA THR A 100 -11.10 -3.78 -3.30
C THR A 100 -11.19 -4.25 -1.84
N PRO A 101 -11.32 -5.55 -1.51
CA PRO A 101 -11.42 -5.97 -0.10
C PRO A 101 -10.15 -5.67 0.69
N LEU A 102 -8.98 -5.71 0.08
CA LEU A 102 -7.71 -5.37 0.73
C LEU A 102 -7.61 -3.86 1.04
N PHE A 103 -8.09 -3.02 0.12
CA PHE A 103 -8.20 -1.57 0.37
C PHE A 103 -9.19 -1.30 1.51
N LEU A 104 -10.34 -1.96 1.52
CA LEU A 104 -11.34 -1.83 2.57
C LEU A 104 -10.80 -2.27 3.93
N ALA A 105 -9.99 -3.34 3.99
CA ALA A 105 -9.31 -3.76 5.22
C ALA A 105 -8.40 -2.66 5.78
N ALA A 106 -7.64 -1.94 4.94
CA ALA A 106 -6.83 -0.81 5.38
C ALA A 106 -7.70 0.33 5.95
N PHE A 107 -8.82 0.65 5.31
CA PHE A 107 -9.72 1.71 5.76
C PHE A 107 -10.44 1.36 7.06
N THR A 108 -10.90 0.13 7.21
CA THR A 108 -11.68 -0.31 8.39
C THR A 108 -10.79 -0.63 9.58
N ARG A 109 -9.65 -1.31 9.39
CA ARG A 109 -8.76 -1.74 10.49
C ARG A 109 -7.76 -0.69 10.93
N ARG A 110 -7.39 0.25 10.05
CA ARG A 110 -6.37 1.27 10.32
C ARG A 110 -6.89 2.69 10.22
N GLY A 111 -8.15 2.88 9.86
CA GLY A 111 -8.68 4.23 9.64
C GLY A 111 -7.97 4.97 8.52
N ALA A 112 -7.32 4.24 7.62
CA ALA A 112 -6.54 4.83 6.53
C ALA A 112 -7.40 5.74 5.64
N GLY A 113 -6.79 6.78 5.09
CA GLY A 113 -7.41 7.66 4.08
C GLY A 113 -6.97 7.31 2.66
N CYS A 114 -5.88 6.55 2.51
CA CYS A 114 -5.41 6.08 1.21
C CYS A 114 -4.70 4.72 1.35
N CYS A 115 -4.89 3.86 0.36
CA CYS A 115 -4.14 2.62 0.20
C CYS A 115 -3.63 2.50 -1.23
N ILE A 116 -2.36 2.16 -1.38
CA ILE A 116 -1.65 2.01 -2.66
C ILE A 116 -1.17 0.57 -2.76
N HIS A 117 -1.40 -0.07 -3.90
CA HIS A 117 -0.85 -1.37 -4.24
C HIS A 117 0.09 -1.27 -5.42
N THR A 118 1.31 -1.76 -5.28
CA THR A 118 2.31 -1.73 -6.34
C THR A 118 2.85 -3.12 -6.67
N HIS A 119 3.19 -3.33 -7.93
CA HIS A 119 3.94 -4.47 -8.44
C HIS A 119 5.41 -4.10 -8.67
N SER A 120 5.99 -3.26 -7.81
CA SER A 120 7.40 -2.87 -7.90
C SER A 120 8.30 -4.11 -7.96
N GLN A 121 9.23 -4.12 -8.90
CA GLN A 121 10.23 -5.19 -9.03
C GLN A 121 11.07 -5.33 -7.75
N TRP A 122 11.33 -4.22 -7.06
CA TRP A 122 12.12 -4.22 -5.84
C TRP A 122 11.37 -4.91 -4.69
N ALA A 123 10.05 -4.69 -4.59
CA ALA A 123 9.20 -5.42 -3.65
C ALA A 123 9.22 -6.93 -3.92
N VAL A 124 9.13 -7.34 -5.20
CA VAL A 124 9.24 -8.76 -5.59
C VAL A 124 10.61 -9.32 -5.23
N LEU A 125 11.69 -8.65 -5.64
CA LEU A 125 13.06 -9.13 -5.42
C LEU A 125 13.40 -9.27 -3.93
N VAL A 126 12.94 -8.34 -3.09
CA VAL A 126 13.17 -8.43 -1.65
C VAL A 126 12.52 -9.66 -1.05
N THR A 127 11.29 -10.01 -1.48
CA THR A 127 10.65 -11.24 -1.00
C THR A 127 11.40 -12.51 -1.41
N LEU A 128 11.97 -12.53 -2.62
CA LEU A 128 12.82 -13.65 -3.10
C LEU A 128 14.10 -13.76 -2.30
N LEU A 129 14.73 -12.63 -1.95
CA LEU A 129 15.93 -12.65 -1.10
C LEU A 129 15.63 -13.17 0.30
N LEU A 130 14.47 -12.81 0.86
CA LEU A 130 14.05 -13.31 2.17
C LEU A 130 13.85 -14.82 2.19
N GLU A 131 13.38 -15.43 1.10
CA GLU A 131 13.24 -16.88 0.97
C GLU A 131 14.58 -17.62 1.18
N THR A 132 15.70 -17.00 0.85
CA THR A 132 17.04 -17.60 1.00
C THR A 132 17.60 -17.53 2.42
N GLN A 133 16.94 -16.86 3.35
CA GLN A 133 17.44 -16.62 4.71
C GLN A 133 17.04 -17.69 5.74
N GLY A 134 16.24 -18.67 5.31
CA GLY A 134 15.81 -19.80 6.14
C GLY A 134 14.48 -19.56 6.86
N PRO A 135 13.95 -20.64 7.50
CA PRO A 135 12.60 -20.64 8.07
C PRO A 135 12.40 -19.52 9.12
N GLY A 136 11.32 -18.79 8.99
CA GLY A 136 10.90 -17.73 9.92
C GLY A 136 11.46 -16.34 9.63
N ARG A 137 12.62 -16.21 8.98
CA ARG A 137 13.17 -14.93 8.52
C ARG A 137 12.55 -14.44 7.22
N ASP A 138 11.90 -15.30 6.50
CA ASP A 138 11.23 -15.03 5.24
C ASP A 138 9.89 -14.29 5.39
N LYS A 139 9.40 -14.16 6.63
CA LYS A 139 8.07 -13.60 6.91
C LYS A 139 8.03 -12.13 7.26
N VAL A 140 9.17 -11.49 7.48
CA VAL A 140 9.28 -10.07 7.81
C VAL A 140 10.51 -9.48 7.14
N PHE A 141 10.30 -8.43 6.36
CA PHE A 141 11.39 -7.57 5.92
C PHE A 141 11.75 -6.62 7.06
N GLU A 142 13.01 -6.60 7.46
CA GLU A 142 13.55 -5.71 8.48
C GLU A 142 14.72 -4.90 7.90
N ILE A 143 14.76 -3.59 8.20
CA ILE A 143 15.87 -2.72 7.83
C ILE A 143 16.04 -1.62 8.88
N ASN A 144 17.29 -1.26 9.18
CA ASN A 144 17.62 -0.21 10.14
C ASN A 144 18.88 0.57 9.72
N ASN A 145 19.20 1.64 10.47
CA ASN A 145 20.36 2.49 10.22
C ASN A 145 20.42 3.07 8.80
N ILE A 146 19.25 3.29 8.20
CA ILE A 146 19.07 3.97 6.92
C ILE A 146 18.16 5.19 7.16
N GLU A 147 18.57 6.36 6.67
CA GLU A 147 17.87 7.63 6.90
C GLU A 147 16.39 7.57 6.48
N GLN A 148 16.08 6.86 5.40
CA GLN A 148 14.74 6.80 4.81
C GLN A 148 13.68 6.17 5.72
N ILE A 149 14.06 5.39 6.76
CA ILE A 149 13.09 4.84 7.73
C ILE A 149 12.36 5.91 8.54
N LYS A 150 12.94 7.11 8.68
CA LYS A 150 12.30 8.24 9.37
C LYS A 150 11.02 8.74 8.71
N GLY A 151 10.75 8.34 7.47
CA GLY A 151 9.49 8.60 6.76
C GLY A 151 8.29 7.86 7.33
N PHE A 152 8.51 6.86 8.20
CA PHE A 152 7.45 6.02 8.76
C PHE A 152 7.05 6.46 10.16
N GLY A 153 5.74 6.41 10.45
CA GLY A 153 5.23 6.55 11.80
C GLY A 153 5.65 5.39 12.71
N ARG A 154 5.57 5.57 14.02
CA ARG A 154 5.88 4.53 15.02
C ARG A 154 4.84 3.42 15.09
N GLY A 155 3.68 3.58 14.46
CA GLY A 155 2.62 2.60 14.40
C GLY A 155 1.23 3.20 14.55
N PHE A 156 0.22 2.35 14.41
CA PHE A 156 -1.18 2.75 14.51
C PHE A 156 -1.48 3.34 15.90
N GLN A 157 -2.09 4.52 15.91
CA GLN A 157 -2.40 5.30 17.12
C GLN A 157 -1.17 5.71 17.97
N LYS A 158 0.04 5.62 17.44
CA LYS A 158 1.27 6.11 18.08
C LYS A 158 1.71 7.43 17.47
N SER A 159 2.22 8.33 18.30
CA SER A 159 2.74 9.62 17.85
C SER A 159 4.20 9.54 17.43
N GLY A 160 4.58 10.42 16.50
CA GLY A 160 5.96 10.54 16.02
C GLY A 160 6.36 9.52 14.97
N ASN A 161 7.56 9.69 14.46
CA ASN A 161 8.14 8.82 13.44
C ASN A 161 9.25 7.93 14.03
N LEU A 162 9.63 6.89 13.29
CA LEU A 162 10.81 6.10 13.56
C LEU A 162 12.07 6.99 13.53
N GLY A 163 13.01 6.71 14.40
CA GLY A 163 14.33 7.31 14.38
C GLY A 163 15.31 6.50 13.54
N TYR A 164 16.48 7.09 13.25
CA TYR A 164 17.53 6.45 12.47
C TYR A 164 17.94 5.06 13.02
N HIS A 165 17.94 4.91 14.34
CA HIS A 165 18.34 3.66 15.01
C HIS A 165 17.18 2.68 15.25
N ASP A 166 15.95 3.06 14.90
CA ASP A 166 14.82 2.14 14.98
C ASP A 166 14.89 1.13 13.81
N THR A 167 14.18 0.02 13.94
CA THR A 167 14.04 -0.98 12.88
C THR A 167 12.66 -0.87 12.24
N LEU A 168 12.62 -0.63 10.94
CA LEU A 168 11.39 -0.76 10.16
C LEU A 168 11.12 -2.24 9.90
N ARG A 169 9.87 -2.68 10.14
CA ARG A 169 9.41 -4.05 9.95
C ARG A 169 8.19 -4.10 9.07
N ILE A 170 8.27 -4.85 7.97
CA ILE A 170 7.18 -5.04 7.02
C ILE A 170 6.91 -6.55 6.91
N PRO A 171 5.73 -7.03 7.34
CA PRO A 171 5.39 -8.45 7.23
C PRO A 171 5.21 -8.86 5.77
N VAL A 172 5.48 -10.14 5.51
CA VAL A 172 5.32 -10.80 4.20
C VAL A 172 4.24 -11.86 4.32
N ILE A 173 3.26 -11.82 3.45
CA ILE A 173 2.22 -12.85 3.29
C ILE A 173 2.46 -13.66 2.02
N GLU A 174 1.92 -14.87 1.99
CA GLU A 174 1.95 -15.71 0.79
C GLU A 174 1.01 -15.16 -0.29
N ASN A 175 1.39 -15.37 -1.55
CA ASN A 175 0.54 -15.02 -2.69
C ASN A 175 -0.54 -16.10 -2.91
N THR A 176 -1.64 -15.72 -3.55
CA THR A 176 -2.78 -16.56 -3.86
C THR A 176 -3.08 -16.55 -5.36
N ALA A 177 -3.90 -17.49 -5.83
CA ALA A 177 -4.29 -17.58 -7.24
C ALA A 177 -5.20 -16.40 -7.66
N HIS A 178 -6.00 -15.88 -6.73
CA HIS A 178 -6.87 -14.72 -6.93
C HIS A 178 -6.57 -13.68 -5.86
N GLU A 179 -6.47 -12.43 -6.26
CA GLU A 179 -6.03 -11.34 -5.37
C GLU A 179 -6.98 -11.11 -4.19
N GLU A 180 -8.28 -11.27 -4.38
CA GLU A 180 -9.27 -11.16 -3.28
C GLU A 180 -9.03 -12.18 -2.16
N ASP A 181 -8.44 -13.35 -2.45
CA ASP A 181 -8.14 -14.37 -1.45
C ASP A 181 -6.99 -13.97 -0.50
N LEU A 182 -6.23 -12.93 -0.84
CA LEU A 182 -5.22 -12.32 0.04
C LEU A 182 -5.82 -11.61 1.24
N THR A 183 -7.12 -11.31 1.23
CA THR A 183 -7.75 -10.44 2.24
C THR A 183 -7.55 -10.96 3.65
N GLU A 184 -7.80 -12.23 3.91
CA GLU A 184 -7.68 -12.85 5.23
C GLU A 184 -6.22 -12.84 5.71
N PHE A 185 -5.26 -13.12 4.83
CA PHE A 185 -3.83 -13.08 5.16
C PHE A 185 -3.36 -11.65 5.45
N LEU A 186 -3.86 -10.65 4.69
CA LEU A 186 -3.56 -9.25 4.93
C LEU A 186 -4.09 -8.82 6.31
N GLU A 187 -5.34 -9.14 6.61
CA GLU A 187 -5.96 -8.82 7.89
C GLU A 187 -5.22 -9.47 9.07
N GLU A 188 -4.85 -10.74 8.95
CA GLU A 188 -4.07 -11.45 9.96
C GLU A 188 -2.68 -10.82 10.16
N ALA A 189 -2.01 -10.43 9.06
CA ALA A 189 -0.73 -9.75 9.13
C ALA A 189 -0.86 -8.37 9.80
N MET A 190 -1.91 -7.61 9.49
CA MET A 190 -2.21 -6.35 10.17
C MET A 190 -2.40 -6.55 11.67
N ASP A 191 -3.16 -7.56 12.10
CA ASP A 191 -3.43 -7.83 13.51
C ASP A 191 -2.16 -8.27 14.26
N LYS A 192 -1.31 -9.10 13.64
CA LYS A 192 -0.02 -9.53 14.22
C LYS A 192 1.03 -8.41 14.26
N HIS A 193 0.94 -7.46 13.33
CA HIS A 193 1.88 -6.36 13.20
C HIS A 193 1.16 -5.01 13.25
N PRO A 194 0.62 -4.60 14.43
CA PRO A 194 -0.22 -3.42 14.54
C PRO A 194 0.48 -2.12 14.15
N ASP A 195 1.80 -2.08 14.20
CA ASP A 195 2.61 -0.90 13.91
C ASP A 195 3.02 -0.79 12.43
N THR A 196 2.69 -1.79 11.60
CA THR A 196 3.02 -1.73 10.17
C THR A 196 2.11 -0.78 9.40
N TYR A 197 2.68 -0.14 8.40
CA TYR A 197 1.96 0.66 7.38
C TYR A 197 1.96 -0.03 6.00
N ALA A 198 2.48 -1.25 5.93
CA ALA A 198 2.51 -2.00 4.69
C ALA A 198 2.54 -3.51 4.93
N VAL A 199 2.16 -4.26 3.91
CA VAL A 199 2.31 -5.72 3.83
C VAL A 199 2.87 -6.07 2.46
N LEU A 200 3.98 -6.80 2.45
CA LEU A 200 4.54 -7.41 1.25
C LEU A 200 3.77 -8.69 0.91
N VAL A 201 3.50 -8.89 -0.37
CA VAL A 201 2.97 -10.14 -0.90
C VAL A 201 4.09 -10.83 -1.67
N ARG A 202 4.39 -12.08 -1.29
CA ARG A 202 5.51 -12.86 -1.86
C ARG A 202 5.40 -12.96 -3.37
N ARG A 203 6.49 -12.58 -4.07
CA ARG A 203 6.60 -12.63 -5.55
C ARG A 203 5.52 -11.83 -6.29
N HIS A 204 4.92 -10.83 -5.64
CA HIS A 204 3.81 -10.06 -6.20
C HIS A 204 4.05 -8.54 -6.10
N GLY A 205 4.13 -8.01 -4.89
CA GLY A 205 4.24 -6.58 -4.66
C GLY A 205 4.01 -6.19 -3.21
N VAL A 206 3.48 -5.00 -2.99
CA VAL A 206 3.24 -4.45 -1.65
C VAL A 206 1.94 -3.65 -1.60
N TYR A 207 1.22 -3.76 -0.47
CA TYR A 207 0.14 -2.86 -0.06
C TYR A 207 0.69 -1.88 0.96
N VAL A 208 0.46 -0.59 0.75
CA VAL A 208 0.92 0.51 1.62
C VAL A 208 -0.26 1.41 1.92
N TRP A 209 -0.47 1.78 3.17
CA TRP A 209 -1.57 2.66 3.57
C TRP A 209 -1.08 3.81 4.45
N GLY A 210 -1.87 4.87 4.52
CA GLY A 210 -1.60 6.02 5.37
C GLY A 210 -2.88 6.79 5.68
N ASP A 211 -2.80 7.67 6.67
CA ASP A 211 -3.93 8.49 7.13
C ASP A 211 -4.53 9.38 6.02
N ASN A 212 -3.74 9.67 5.01
CA ASN A 212 -4.12 10.44 3.83
C ASN A 212 -3.23 10.08 2.63
N VAL A 213 -3.57 10.63 1.47
CA VAL A 213 -2.85 10.41 0.20
C VAL A 213 -1.37 10.74 0.32
N HIS A 214 -1.03 11.89 0.94
CA HIS A 214 0.35 12.33 1.09
C HIS A 214 1.17 11.32 1.91
N LYS A 215 0.64 10.86 3.04
CA LYS A 215 1.31 9.87 3.90
C LYS A 215 1.48 8.52 3.19
N ALA A 216 0.43 8.00 2.58
CA ALA A 216 0.51 6.74 1.85
C ALA A 216 1.55 6.81 0.71
N LYS A 217 1.52 7.90 -0.09
CA LYS A 217 2.46 8.11 -1.20
C LYS A 217 3.91 8.21 -0.73
N THR A 218 4.20 9.05 0.26
CA THR A 218 5.57 9.23 0.75
C THR A 218 6.13 7.97 1.39
N MET A 219 5.32 7.21 2.12
CA MET A 219 5.74 5.92 2.66
C MET A 219 5.95 4.87 1.56
N CYS A 220 5.12 4.87 0.52
CA CYS A 220 5.27 3.98 -0.63
C CYS A 220 6.60 4.25 -1.37
N GLU A 221 6.94 5.52 -1.62
CA GLU A 221 8.22 5.94 -2.21
C GLU A 221 9.40 5.55 -1.32
N SER A 222 9.28 5.76 -0.01
CA SER A 222 10.30 5.37 0.96
C SER A 222 10.53 3.86 1.03
N LEU A 223 9.45 3.06 0.94
CA LEU A 223 9.55 1.61 0.88
C LEU A 223 10.24 1.13 -0.39
N ASP A 224 9.85 1.65 -1.54
CA ASP A 224 10.46 1.25 -2.81
C ASP A 224 11.97 1.56 -2.82
N TYR A 225 12.36 2.75 -2.32
CA TYR A 225 13.76 3.10 -2.11
C TYR A 225 14.48 2.10 -1.19
N LEU A 226 13.87 1.74 -0.05
CA LEU A 226 14.47 0.81 0.90
C LEU A 226 14.57 -0.61 0.34
N PHE A 227 13.59 -1.08 -0.42
CA PHE A 227 13.64 -2.38 -1.10
C PHE A 227 14.76 -2.41 -2.15
N GLN A 228 14.84 -1.38 -2.99
CA GLN A 228 15.92 -1.25 -3.97
C GLN A 228 17.28 -1.25 -3.29
N LEU A 229 17.44 -0.45 -2.25
CA LEU A 229 18.69 -0.35 -1.50
C LEU A 229 19.08 -1.70 -0.87
N ALA A 230 18.13 -2.39 -0.22
CA ALA A 230 18.36 -3.69 0.39
C ALA A 230 18.82 -4.74 -0.64
N VAL A 231 18.19 -4.78 -1.82
CA VAL A 231 18.58 -5.67 -2.92
C VAL A 231 20.01 -5.36 -3.37
N GLN A 232 20.36 -4.08 -3.54
CA GLN A 232 21.69 -3.65 -3.94
C GLN A 232 22.74 -3.94 -2.85
N MET A 233 22.41 -3.67 -1.58
CA MET A 233 23.30 -4.00 -0.45
C MET A 233 23.60 -5.50 -0.42
N LYS A 234 22.58 -6.34 -0.62
CA LYS A 234 22.76 -7.79 -0.69
C LYS A 234 23.69 -8.20 -1.84
N HIS A 235 23.50 -7.59 -3.01
CA HIS A 235 24.36 -7.84 -4.17
C HIS A 235 25.84 -7.44 -3.90
N LEU A 236 26.04 -6.39 -3.15
CA LEU A 236 27.36 -5.91 -2.72
C LEU A 236 27.91 -6.65 -1.50
N SER A 237 27.23 -7.67 -0.99
CA SER A 237 27.57 -8.39 0.24
C SER A 237 27.60 -7.50 1.49
N LEU A 238 26.86 -6.41 1.50
CA LEU A 238 26.69 -5.53 2.64
C LEU A 238 25.52 -6.00 3.52
N PRO A 239 25.62 -5.88 4.84
CA PRO A 239 24.50 -6.17 5.73
C PRO A 239 23.40 -5.11 5.59
N TRP A 240 22.19 -5.52 5.29
CA TRP A 240 21.02 -4.66 5.15
C TRP A 240 20.05 -4.76 6.33
N MET A 241 20.26 -5.75 7.18
CA MET A 241 19.51 -6.01 8.40
C MET A 241 20.38 -5.74 9.61
N SER A 242 19.79 -5.86 10.79
CA SER A 242 20.30 -5.43 12.11
C SER A 242 21.64 -6.00 12.59
N ASP A 243 22.36 -6.77 11.81
CA ASP A 243 23.72 -7.29 12.16
C ASP A 243 24.83 -6.22 11.98
N ILE A 244 24.47 -4.93 11.98
CA ILE A 244 25.44 -3.84 11.94
C ILE A 244 26.10 -3.73 13.32
N PRO A 245 27.42 -3.88 13.43
CA PRO A 245 28.12 -3.76 14.70
C PRO A 245 27.82 -2.42 15.35
N GLU A 246 27.63 -2.39 16.66
CA GLU A 246 27.55 -1.16 17.48
C GLU A 246 28.90 -0.43 17.45
N THR A 247 29.25 0.18 16.31
CA THR A 247 30.58 0.75 16.09
C THR A 247 30.71 2.21 16.50
N LEU A 248 29.61 2.88 16.89
CA LEU A 248 29.66 4.29 17.24
C LEU A 248 29.34 4.52 18.73
N PRO A 249 30.27 5.10 19.51
CA PRO A 249 30.04 5.46 20.91
C PRO A 249 28.81 6.39 21.10
N SER A 250 28.47 7.21 20.12
CA SER A 250 27.29 8.09 20.11
C SER A 250 25.96 7.33 20.02
N TYR A 251 25.97 6.06 19.62
CA TYR A 251 24.77 5.23 19.54
C TYR A 251 24.10 5.02 20.90
N LYS A 252 24.91 4.84 21.97
CA LYS A 252 24.41 4.61 23.34
C LYS A 252 23.83 5.87 24.01
N ALA A 253 24.25 7.06 23.58
CA ALA A 253 23.81 8.31 24.17
C ALA A 253 22.36 8.69 23.80
N ASN A 254 21.88 8.29 22.62
CA ASN A 254 20.56 8.65 22.11
C ASN A 254 19.46 7.62 22.41
N ALA A 255 19.82 6.44 22.92
CA ALA A 255 18.84 5.40 23.28
C ALA A 255 18.09 5.68 24.60
N LYS A 256 18.37 6.80 25.25
CA LYS A 256 17.78 7.19 26.54
C LYS A 256 16.96 8.49 26.51
N ALA A 257 16.64 8.99 25.30
CA ALA A 257 15.78 10.17 25.14
C ALA A 257 14.37 9.82 24.70
#